data_3a1cdf055710aee7d2faca59184464d7
#
_entry.id   3a1cdf055710aee7d2faca59184464d7
#
_cell.length_a   1.000
_cell.length_b   1.000
_cell.length_c   1.000
_cell.angle_alpha   90.00
_cell.angle_beta   90.00
_cell.angle_gamma   90.00
#
_symmetry.space_group_name_H-M   'P 1'
#
loop_
_entity.id
_entity.type
_entity.pdbx_description
1 polymer ?
#
loop_
_entity_poly.entity_id
_entity_poly.type
_entity_poly.pdbx_seq_one_letter_code
_entity_poly.pdbx_strand_id
1 'polypeptide(L)'
;MIFSEDFVENVRAQNDILEVVSSYVSVAKKGHNYMGLCPFHPEKTPSFCVYHSTNSFYCFGCGAGGDVITFIMLAEKLQYREAVEFLANKAGISIPKYDENDNFLDRKTIFAMNRLSAKFFFSCLMDRENKLALNYLLSRGLLKKTIVHFGLGYSKSDGYSLVNFLKKNGFSDEKIEKANLGVKTKNNFLRDRFVNRIMFPIIDAKGNVIGFGARSLDNRMPKYLNTAETIAFNKSENLFALNFAKNQEYFILTEGYMDAVALYQLGFKSAIASLGTSLTLGQAKLISRYTSKIYVCYDSDAAGRKATKRAIEILKKENLDVKIIEMKDAKDPDEFVKINKGQSALKFKFLIKSSKNSIEFKISELENKFDINKIEEKVSFLKEVSKIISEIYDPIERDVYSSKICSKYGILKSAFDLKIKKNLQKKNKIALASLKKNQKFAHSGSLYIEEFLISCIIKNNDLMVYFDDFSGNDFSDKVSSELFIKIRALLSSGKAVSFSSLSAGFDQKKTGEISRILNLNASVDVSESEFLKYFGIFKQRKEINDFKLSENLEDNKILKFLDKLKKSKV
;
A
#
# COMPACT_ATOMS: atom_id res chain seq x y z
N MET A 1 17.35 -10.71 8.49
CA MET A 1 16.06 -11.42 8.73
C MET A 1 15.79 -11.44 10.23
N ILE A 2 14.54 -11.27 10.67
CA ILE A 2 14.18 -11.07 12.08
C ILE A 2 14.06 -12.42 12.82
N PHE A 3 13.82 -13.51 12.09
CA PHE A 3 13.82 -14.90 12.59
C PHE A 3 14.71 -15.76 11.69
N SER A 4 15.29 -16.85 12.23
CA SER A 4 16.02 -17.82 11.39
C SER A 4 15.05 -18.53 10.45
N GLU A 5 15.55 -18.97 9.30
CA GLU A 5 14.75 -19.75 8.36
C GLU A 5 14.19 -21.01 9.03
N ASP A 6 15.01 -21.69 9.83
CA ASP A 6 14.60 -22.90 10.57
C ASP A 6 13.45 -22.65 11.56
N PHE A 7 13.47 -21.51 12.28
CA PHE A 7 12.39 -21.16 13.20
C PHE A 7 11.09 -20.90 12.44
N VAL A 8 11.16 -20.14 11.34
CA VAL A 8 9.99 -19.84 10.53
C VAL A 8 9.41 -21.10 9.89
N GLU A 9 10.27 -22.00 9.40
CA GLU A 9 9.82 -23.28 8.85
C GLU A 9 9.18 -24.17 9.94
N ASN A 10 9.71 -24.20 11.16
CA ASN A 10 9.09 -24.90 12.27
C ASN A 10 7.70 -24.32 12.61
N VAL A 11 7.56 -22.99 12.62
CA VAL A 11 6.26 -22.32 12.82
C VAL A 11 5.27 -22.70 11.72
N ARG A 12 5.70 -22.77 10.46
CA ARG A 12 4.85 -23.22 9.34
C ARG A 12 4.45 -24.69 9.48
N ALA A 13 5.39 -25.54 9.81
CA ALA A 13 5.16 -26.99 9.93
C ALA A 13 4.18 -27.35 11.06
N GLN A 14 4.20 -26.58 12.15
CA GLN A 14 3.34 -26.80 13.32
C GLN A 14 1.96 -26.13 13.20
N ASN A 15 1.69 -25.36 12.13
CA ASN A 15 0.41 -24.71 11.88
C ASN A 15 -0.18 -25.22 10.55
N ASP A 16 -1.07 -26.19 10.64
CA ASP A 16 -1.80 -26.68 9.47
C ASP A 16 -2.71 -25.58 8.90
N ILE A 17 -2.58 -25.30 7.59
CA ILE A 17 -3.34 -24.23 6.94
C ILE A 17 -4.84 -24.47 6.99
N LEU A 18 -5.29 -25.71 6.87
CA LEU A 18 -6.72 -26.02 6.89
C LEU A 18 -7.30 -25.76 8.28
N GLU A 19 -6.59 -26.15 9.33
CA GLU A 19 -6.99 -25.90 10.71
C GLU A 19 -7.04 -24.40 11.01
N VAL A 20 -5.99 -23.67 10.62
CA VAL A 20 -5.92 -22.23 10.83
C VAL A 20 -7.02 -21.52 10.06
N VAL A 21 -7.21 -21.80 8.77
CA VAL A 21 -8.24 -21.19 7.93
C VAL A 21 -9.65 -21.51 8.45
N SER A 22 -9.88 -22.75 8.89
CA SER A 22 -11.21 -23.19 9.39
C SER A 22 -11.64 -22.44 10.64
N SER A 23 -10.71 -21.83 11.38
CA SER A 23 -11.05 -20.97 12.52
C SER A 23 -11.57 -19.58 12.11
N TYR A 24 -11.45 -19.19 10.84
CA TYR A 24 -11.93 -17.91 10.30
C TYR A 24 -13.07 -18.07 9.30
N VAL A 25 -13.06 -19.15 8.52
CA VAL A 25 -13.96 -19.35 7.38
C VAL A 25 -14.42 -20.80 7.32
N SER A 26 -15.70 -21.01 7.07
CA SER A 26 -16.23 -22.34 6.78
C SER A 26 -15.77 -22.78 5.39
N VAL A 27 -15.01 -23.86 5.32
CA VAL A 27 -14.55 -24.47 4.08
C VAL A 27 -15.08 -25.90 3.95
N ALA A 28 -15.52 -26.26 2.73
CA ALA A 28 -16.04 -27.58 2.41
C ALA A 28 -15.06 -28.32 1.48
N LYS A 29 -14.91 -29.64 1.67
CA LYS A 29 -14.04 -30.49 0.83
C LYS A 29 -14.61 -30.54 -0.59
N LYS A 30 -13.78 -30.24 -1.58
CA LYS A 30 -14.11 -30.34 -3.00
C LYS A 30 -12.95 -31.03 -3.74
N GLY A 31 -13.11 -32.31 -3.99
CA GLY A 31 -12.02 -33.17 -4.50
C GLY A 31 -10.89 -33.30 -3.47
N HIS A 32 -9.67 -32.99 -3.88
CA HIS A 32 -8.47 -33.02 -3.02
C HIS A 32 -8.27 -31.72 -2.23
N ASN A 33 -9.03 -30.66 -2.49
CA ASN A 33 -8.88 -29.34 -1.90
C ASN A 33 -10.11 -28.97 -1.07
N TYR A 34 -10.04 -27.82 -0.36
CA TYR A 34 -11.16 -27.26 0.39
C TYR A 34 -11.52 -25.89 -0.18
N MET A 35 -12.81 -25.62 -0.31
CA MET A 35 -13.31 -24.36 -0.86
C MET A 35 -14.30 -23.68 0.08
N GLY A 36 -14.26 -22.35 0.12
CA GLY A 36 -15.15 -21.51 0.91
C GLY A 36 -15.30 -20.12 0.32
N LEU A 37 -16.05 -19.27 1.02
CA LEU A 37 -16.12 -17.85 0.72
C LEU A 37 -14.84 -17.16 1.19
N CYS A 38 -14.33 -16.22 0.41
CA CYS A 38 -13.09 -15.53 0.74
C CYS A 38 -13.28 -14.57 1.94
N PRO A 39 -12.39 -14.63 2.96
CA PRO A 39 -12.46 -13.69 4.07
C PRO A 39 -11.90 -12.30 3.72
N PHE A 40 -11.27 -12.13 2.56
CA PHE A 40 -10.53 -10.93 2.18
C PHE A 40 -11.30 -10.03 1.21
N HIS A 41 -12.38 -10.51 0.60
CA HIS A 41 -13.27 -9.71 -0.25
C HIS A 41 -14.71 -10.24 -0.18
N PRO A 42 -15.73 -9.40 -0.35
CA PRO A 42 -17.12 -9.83 -0.35
C PRO A 42 -17.46 -10.61 -1.63
N GLU A 43 -17.99 -11.83 -1.48
CA GLU A 43 -18.44 -12.67 -2.59
C GLU A 43 -19.64 -13.55 -2.18
N LYS A 44 -20.41 -14.01 -3.17
CA LYS A 44 -21.55 -14.90 -2.95
C LYS A 44 -21.27 -16.34 -3.39
N THR A 45 -20.25 -16.54 -4.24
CA THR A 45 -19.86 -17.86 -4.76
C THR A 45 -18.48 -18.20 -4.26
N PRO A 46 -18.24 -19.42 -3.73
CA PRO A 46 -16.94 -19.81 -3.21
C PRO A 46 -15.85 -19.73 -4.27
N SER A 47 -14.84 -18.87 -4.02
CA SER A 47 -13.64 -18.74 -4.85
C SER A 47 -12.33 -18.91 -4.07
N PHE A 48 -12.43 -19.05 -2.76
CA PHE A 48 -11.28 -19.26 -1.87
C PHE A 48 -10.97 -20.74 -1.75
N CYS A 49 -9.77 -21.14 -2.17
CA CYS A 49 -9.31 -22.52 -2.17
C CYS A 49 -8.15 -22.72 -1.20
N VAL A 50 -8.23 -23.77 -0.38
CA VAL A 50 -7.16 -24.20 0.54
C VAL A 50 -6.59 -25.52 0.03
N TYR A 51 -5.29 -25.55 -0.16
CA TYR A 51 -4.52 -26.68 -0.65
C TYR A 51 -3.74 -27.28 0.53
N HIS A 52 -4.32 -28.31 1.13
CA HIS A 52 -3.71 -28.97 2.29
C HIS A 52 -2.35 -29.61 1.95
N SER A 53 -2.22 -30.21 0.74
CA SER A 53 -0.98 -30.86 0.31
C SER A 53 0.23 -29.93 0.19
N THR A 54 0.01 -28.66 -0.10
CA THR A 54 1.06 -27.65 -0.25
C THR A 54 1.09 -26.63 0.90
N ASN A 55 0.25 -26.86 1.93
CA ASN A 55 0.06 -25.96 3.07
C ASN A 55 -0.12 -24.48 2.62
N SER A 56 -0.96 -24.26 1.60
CA SER A 56 -1.15 -22.95 0.97
C SER A 56 -2.62 -22.68 0.63
N PHE A 57 -2.94 -21.41 0.33
CA PHE A 57 -4.27 -21.01 -0.13
C PHE A 57 -4.17 -20.10 -1.35
N TYR A 58 -5.25 -20.05 -2.12
CA TYR A 58 -5.42 -19.07 -3.20
C TYR A 58 -6.90 -18.72 -3.40
N CYS A 59 -7.19 -17.43 -3.60
CA CYS A 59 -8.52 -16.94 -3.95
C CYS A 59 -8.58 -16.57 -5.43
N PHE A 60 -9.43 -17.25 -6.21
CA PHE A 60 -9.63 -16.97 -7.63
C PHE A 60 -10.42 -15.67 -7.89
N GLY A 61 -11.07 -15.10 -6.86
CA GLY A 61 -11.80 -13.84 -6.97
C GLY A 61 -10.91 -12.61 -6.85
N CYS A 62 -10.10 -12.52 -5.78
CA CYS A 62 -9.27 -11.34 -5.50
C CYS A 62 -7.76 -11.55 -5.71
N GLY A 63 -7.31 -12.78 -6.04
CA GLY A 63 -5.90 -13.09 -6.25
C GLY A 63 -5.07 -13.21 -4.96
N ALA A 64 -5.69 -13.11 -3.77
CA ALA A 64 -4.99 -13.33 -2.51
C ALA A 64 -4.52 -14.79 -2.41
N GLY A 65 -3.26 -15.01 -2.07
CA GLY A 65 -2.70 -16.35 -1.95
C GLY A 65 -1.42 -16.34 -1.14
N GLY A 66 -1.04 -17.52 -0.63
CA GLY A 66 0.15 -17.68 0.18
C GLY A 66 0.10 -18.88 1.11
N ASP A 67 0.98 -18.87 2.12
CA ASP A 67 1.05 -19.85 3.20
C ASP A 67 0.23 -19.43 4.43
N VAL A 68 0.33 -20.20 5.51
CA VAL A 68 -0.36 -19.90 6.78
C VAL A 68 0.06 -18.57 7.40
N ILE A 69 1.33 -18.14 7.22
CA ILE A 69 1.80 -16.84 7.72
C ILE A 69 1.15 -15.73 6.93
N THR A 70 1.13 -15.84 5.60
CA THR A 70 0.45 -14.88 4.71
C THR A 70 -1.05 -14.80 5.01
N PHE A 71 -1.69 -15.95 5.30
CA PHE A 71 -3.09 -15.97 5.69
C PHE A 71 -3.33 -15.15 6.97
N ILE A 72 -2.56 -15.36 8.03
CA ILE A 72 -2.69 -14.60 9.29
C ILE A 72 -2.34 -13.12 9.10
N MET A 73 -1.33 -12.80 8.28
CA MET A 73 -1.05 -11.40 7.93
C MET A 73 -2.28 -10.68 7.35
N LEU A 74 -3.03 -11.37 6.49
CA LEU A 74 -4.22 -10.82 5.85
C LEU A 74 -5.45 -10.82 6.78
N ALA A 75 -5.68 -11.93 7.50
CA ALA A 75 -6.85 -12.10 8.35
C ALA A 75 -6.81 -11.19 9.59
N GLU A 76 -5.67 -11.14 10.27
CA GLU A 76 -5.45 -10.34 11.47
C GLU A 76 -4.83 -8.97 11.18
N LYS A 77 -4.56 -8.68 9.89
CA LYS A 77 -3.93 -7.42 9.45
C LYS A 77 -2.58 -7.15 10.14
N LEU A 78 -1.80 -8.21 10.36
CA LEU A 78 -0.51 -8.18 11.05
C LEU A 78 0.65 -8.01 10.05
N GLN A 79 1.78 -7.48 10.55
CA GLN A 79 3.05 -7.55 9.82
C GLN A 79 3.64 -8.96 9.89
N TYR A 80 4.54 -9.29 8.97
CA TYR A 80 5.17 -10.62 8.89
C TYR A 80 5.69 -11.14 10.24
N ARG A 81 6.44 -10.30 10.98
CA ARG A 81 6.95 -10.66 12.30
C ARG A 81 5.83 -10.98 13.29
N GLU A 82 4.82 -10.12 13.35
CA GLU A 82 3.68 -10.25 14.26
C GLU A 82 2.87 -11.52 13.93
N ALA A 83 2.74 -11.86 12.65
CA ALA A 83 2.07 -13.08 12.21
C ALA A 83 2.86 -14.35 12.58
N VAL A 84 4.18 -14.32 12.44
CA VAL A 84 5.05 -15.43 12.89
C VAL A 84 4.98 -15.60 14.41
N GLU A 85 5.04 -14.51 15.18
CA GLU A 85 4.90 -14.54 16.66
C GLU A 85 3.51 -15.05 17.07
N PHE A 86 2.45 -14.67 16.37
CA PHE A 86 1.07 -15.12 16.59
C PHE A 86 0.95 -16.64 16.41
N LEU A 87 1.45 -17.15 15.28
CA LEU A 87 1.42 -18.58 14.98
C LEU A 87 2.32 -19.41 15.91
N ALA A 88 3.49 -18.88 16.28
CA ALA A 88 4.38 -19.53 17.25
C ALA A 88 3.68 -19.66 18.61
N ASN A 89 3.03 -18.61 19.10
CA ASN A 89 2.27 -18.65 20.35
C ASN A 89 1.09 -19.63 20.27
N LYS A 90 0.36 -19.65 19.14
CA LYS A 90 -0.74 -20.59 18.91
C LYS A 90 -0.29 -22.04 18.96
N ALA A 91 0.87 -22.35 18.38
CA ALA A 91 1.45 -23.69 18.35
C ALA A 91 2.26 -24.04 19.62
N GLY A 92 2.34 -23.14 20.62
CA GLY A 92 3.14 -23.37 21.84
C GLY A 92 4.66 -23.42 21.59
N ILE A 93 5.11 -22.87 20.44
CA ILE A 93 6.53 -22.81 20.09
C ILE A 93 7.17 -21.66 20.87
N SER A 94 8.21 -21.97 21.64
CA SER A 94 9.00 -20.94 22.32
C SER A 94 9.65 -20.04 21.29
N ILE A 95 9.25 -18.76 21.28
CA ILE A 95 9.88 -17.78 20.42
C ILE A 95 11.33 -17.64 20.87
N PRO A 96 12.33 -17.91 20.01
CA PRO A 96 13.72 -17.78 20.39
C PRO A 96 13.92 -16.36 20.94
N LYS A 97 14.46 -16.26 22.15
CA LYS A 97 15.09 -15.02 22.59
C LYS A 97 16.32 -14.87 21.70
N TYR A 98 16.11 -14.30 20.51
CA TYR A 98 17.26 -13.92 19.70
C TYR A 98 18.12 -13.02 20.58
N ASP A 99 19.42 -13.29 20.58
CA ASP A 99 20.41 -12.29 20.92
C ASP A 99 20.04 -11.05 20.12
N GLU A 100 19.36 -10.15 20.82
CA GLU A 100 18.80 -8.90 20.31
C GLU A 100 19.98 -7.95 20.02
N ASN A 101 20.96 -8.43 19.25
CA ASN A 101 22.13 -7.68 18.90
C ASN A 101 21.72 -6.55 17.95
N ASP A 102 21.83 -5.36 18.48
CA ASP A 102 21.80 -4.02 17.97
C ASP A 102 20.40 -3.45 17.59
N ASN A 103 19.65 -4.02 16.68
CA ASN A 103 18.46 -3.32 16.14
C ASN A 103 17.27 -3.23 17.11
N PHE A 104 17.01 -4.23 17.94
CA PHE A 104 15.88 -4.20 18.87
C PHE A 104 16.22 -3.38 20.13
N LEU A 105 17.43 -3.54 20.65
CA LEU A 105 17.95 -2.69 21.75
C LEU A 105 18.02 -1.24 21.28
N ASP A 106 18.48 -0.99 20.05
CA ASP A 106 18.51 0.33 19.46
C ASP A 106 17.10 0.91 19.29
N ARG A 107 16.11 0.12 18.87
CA ARG A 107 14.72 0.58 18.75
C ARG A 107 14.09 0.92 20.08
N LYS A 108 14.24 0.08 21.11
CA LYS A 108 13.82 0.39 22.50
C LYS A 108 14.50 1.64 23.04
N THR A 109 15.79 1.76 22.78
CA THR A 109 16.60 2.94 23.18
C THR A 109 16.10 4.19 22.49
N ILE A 110 15.79 4.15 21.18
CA ILE A 110 15.22 5.28 20.46
C ILE A 110 13.83 5.66 21.02
N PHE A 111 12.97 4.68 21.32
CA PHE A 111 11.68 4.99 21.97
C PHE A 111 11.86 5.66 23.33
N ALA A 112 12.81 5.18 24.14
CA ALA A 112 13.12 5.80 25.44
C ALA A 112 13.63 7.24 25.27
N MET A 113 14.56 7.47 24.34
CA MET A 113 15.06 8.82 24.01
C MET A 113 13.95 9.73 23.50
N ASN A 114 13.13 9.26 22.57
CA ASN A 114 12.02 10.04 22.02
C ASN A 114 11.01 10.40 23.12
N ARG A 115 10.68 9.47 24.02
CA ARG A 115 9.79 9.72 25.15
C ARG A 115 10.36 10.77 26.12
N LEU A 116 11.65 10.71 26.42
CA LEU A 116 12.34 11.71 27.23
C LEU A 116 12.39 13.07 26.52
N SER A 117 12.70 13.08 25.23
CA SER A 117 12.72 14.28 24.41
C SER A 117 11.33 14.95 24.34
N ALA A 118 10.26 14.15 24.19
CA ALA A 118 8.89 14.69 24.21
C ALA A 118 8.58 15.39 25.55
N LYS A 119 8.95 14.77 26.69
CA LYS A 119 8.80 15.37 28.03
C LYS A 119 9.63 16.64 28.14
N PHE A 120 10.87 16.63 27.67
CA PHE A 120 11.76 17.80 27.68
C PHE A 120 11.17 18.94 26.84
N PHE A 121 10.75 18.71 25.62
CA PHE A 121 10.14 19.73 24.78
C PHE A 121 8.84 20.26 25.36
N PHE A 122 8.02 19.41 25.97
CA PHE A 122 6.81 19.82 26.65
C PHE A 122 7.13 20.72 27.86
N SER A 123 8.12 20.36 28.69
CA SER A 123 8.55 21.19 29.80
C SER A 123 9.09 22.56 29.34
N CYS A 124 9.87 22.58 28.24
CA CYS A 124 10.34 23.84 27.65
C CYS A 124 9.18 24.73 27.15
N LEU A 125 8.09 24.14 26.62
CA LEU A 125 6.92 24.91 26.18
C LEU A 125 6.16 25.51 27.36
N MET A 126 6.08 24.80 28.49
CA MET A 126 5.35 25.22 29.70
C MET A 126 6.17 26.12 30.59
N ASP A 127 7.45 26.30 30.32
CA ASP A 127 8.33 27.16 31.07
C ASP A 127 7.94 28.64 30.90
N ARG A 128 7.91 29.37 32.03
CA ARG A 128 7.55 30.79 32.08
C ARG A 128 8.51 31.68 31.28
N GLU A 129 9.73 31.25 31.08
CA GLU A 129 10.74 31.98 30.29
C GLU A 129 10.49 31.85 28.77
N ASN A 130 9.79 30.81 28.31
CA ASN A 130 9.54 30.55 26.91
C ASN A 130 8.14 30.99 26.43
N LYS A 131 7.62 32.10 26.95
CA LYS A 131 6.25 32.61 26.65
C LYS A 131 5.95 32.73 25.14
N LEU A 132 6.95 33.03 24.30
CA LEU A 132 6.76 33.23 22.87
C LEU A 132 6.19 31.98 22.18
N ALA A 133 6.70 30.78 22.49
CA ALA A 133 6.27 29.55 21.89
C ALA A 133 4.82 29.18 22.29
N LEU A 134 4.49 29.32 23.58
CA LEU A 134 3.14 29.07 24.07
C LEU A 134 2.14 30.11 23.52
N ASN A 135 2.51 31.40 23.55
CA ASN A 135 1.66 32.47 22.99
C ASN A 135 1.42 32.28 21.48
N TYR A 136 2.40 31.80 20.74
CA TYR A 136 2.21 31.44 19.33
C TYR A 136 1.10 30.41 19.15
N LEU A 137 1.10 29.32 19.94
CA LEU A 137 0.04 28.29 19.82
C LEU A 137 -1.33 28.84 20.25
N LEU A 138 -1.38 29.65 21.31
CA LEU A 138 -2.60 30.31 21.78
C LEU A 138 -3.14 31.31 20.73
N SER A 139 -2.27 32.11 20.11
CA SER A 139 -2.65 33.04 19.03
C SER A 139 -3.16 32.30 17.76
N ARG A 140 -2.69 31.08 17.56
CA ARG A 140 -3.23 30.18 16.52
C ARG A 140 -4.60 29.62 16.90
N GLY A 141 -5.14 29.90 18.08
CA GLY A 141 -6.45 29.47 18.54
C GLY A 141 -6.47 28.12 19.25
N LEU A 142 -5.32 27.54 19.57
CA LEU A 142 -5.25 26.28 20.32
C LEU A 142 -5.53 26.52 21.80
N LEU A 143 -6.34 25.67 22.40
CA LEU A 143 -6.62 25.66 23.81
C LEU A 143 -5.51 24.93 24.60
N LYS A 144 -5.22 25.36 25.80
CA LYS A 144 -4.21 24.71 26.67
C LYS A 144 -4.46 23.21 26.82
N LYS A 145 -5.73 22.78 26.98
CA LYS A 145 -6.10 21.37 27.07
C LYS A 145 -5.71 20.55 25.81
N THR A 146 -5.81 21.16 24.63
CA THR A 146 -5.41 20.54 23.36
C THR A 146 -3.90 20.44 23.26
N ILE A 147 -3.17 21.50 23.62
CA ILE A 147 -1.70 21.52 23.67
C ILE A 147 -1.18 20.41 24.58
N VAL A 148 -1.76 20.27 25.78
CA VAL A 148 -1.41 19.20 26.72
C VAL A 148 -1.74 17.82 26.19
N HIS A 149 -2.93 17.66 25.61
CA HIS A 149 -3.40 16.36 25.08
C HIS A 149 -2.47 15.81 23.99
N PHE A 150 -2.03 16.67 23.06
CA PHE A 150 -1.09 16.28 22.00
C PHE A 150 0.36 16.23 22.47
N GLY A 151 0.66 16.66 23.69
CA GLY A 151 2.02 16.77 24.20
C GLY A 151 2.89 17.71 23.37
N LEU A 152 2.29 18.81 22.83
CA LEU A 152 3.05 19.77 22.03
C LEU A 152 4.18 20.37 22.87
N GLY A 153 5.31 20.62 22.23
CA GLY A 153 6.52 21.07 22.89
C GLY A 153 7.21 22.22 22.18
N TYR A 154 8.32 22.67 22.78
CA TYR A 154 9.19 23.67 22.21
C TYR A 154 10.65 23.22 22.25
N SER A 155 11.34 23.33 21.15
CA SER A 155 12.78 23.15 21.06
C SER A 155 13.46 24.50 21.17
N LYS A 156 14.31 24.68 22.19
CA LYS A 156 14.98 25.96 22.50
C LYS A 156 15.83 26.47 21.34
N SER A 157 16.15 27.77 21.36
CA SER A 157 16.90 28.44 20.29
C SER A 157 18.42 28.29 20.42
N ASP A 158 18.93 27.79 21.54
CA ASP A 158 20.37 27.62 21.78
C ASP A 158 21.03 26.51 20.94
N GLY A 159 20.24 25.49 20.56
CA GLY A 159 20.68 24.40 19.71
C GLY A 159 21.49 23.30 20.39
N TYR A 160 21.54 23.28 21.73
CA TYR A 160 22.30 22.28 22.49
C TYR A 160 21.57 21.75 23.73
N SER A 161 20.45 22.34 24.10
CA SER A 161 19.72 22.01 25.33
C SER A 161 19.25 20.56 25.35
N LEU A 162 18.70 20.02 24.25
CA LEU A 162 18.24 18.65 24.19
C LEU A 162 19.39 17.64 24.21
N VAL A 163 20.42 17.86 23.40
CA VAL A 163 21.61 17.00 23.36
C VAL A 163 22.26 16.90 24.74
N ASN A 164 22.46 18.05 25.43
CA ASN A 164 23.00 18.07 26.77
C ASN A 164 22.11 17.35 27.77
N PHE A 165 20.78 17.50 27.66
CA PHE A 165 19.82 16.80 28.50
C PHE A 165 19.92 15.27 28.30
N LEU A 166 19.97 14.81 27.06
CA LEU A 166 20.07 13.37 26.76
C LEU A 166 21.42 12.79 27.23
N LYS A 167 22.53 13.50 27.07
CA LYS A 167 23.83 13.09 27.58
C LYS A 167 23.82 12.94 29.10
N LYS A 168 23.20 13.88 29.82
CA LYS A 168 23.01 13.78 31.29
C LYS A 168 22.15 12.59 31.70
N ASN A 169 21.28 12.08 30.81
CA ASN A 169 20.48 10.86 31.01
C ASN A 169 21.18 9.61 30.51
N GLY A 170 22.49 9.64 30.22
CA GLY A 170 23.30 8.46 29.90
C GLY A 170 23.28 8.01 28.43
N PHE A 171 22.78 8.83 27.49
CA PHE A 171 22.82 8.50 26.08
C PHE A 171 24.09 9.01 25.40
N SER A 172 24.74 8.15 24.62
CA SER A 172 25.93 8.52 23.84
C SER A 172 25.56 9.36 22.61
N ASP A 173 26.55 10.12 22.11
CA ASP A 173 26.41 10.95 20.91
C ASP A 173 25.94 10.14 19.70
N GLU A 174 26.47 8.93 19.54
CA GLU A 174 26.10 8.02 18.45
C GLU A 174 24.61 7.63 18.52
N LYS A 175 24.11 7.29 19.72
CA LYS A 175 22.70 6.93 19.91
C LYS A 175 21.75 8.12 19.65
N ILE A 176 22.17 9.32 20.07
CA ILE A 176 21.40 10.56 19.85
C ILE A 176 21.34 10.89 18.34
N GLU A 177 22.45 10.70 17.62
CA GLU A 177 22.50 10.86 16.17
C GLU A 177 21.65 9.82 15.45
N LYS A 178 21.76 8.53 15.80
CA LYS A 178 20.91 7.44 15.25
C LYS A 178 19.41 7.70 15.46
N ALA A 179 19.03 8.31 16.57
CA ALA A 179 17.64 8.72 16.84
C ALA A 179 17.21 9.96 16.06
N ASN A 180 18.12 10.60 15.32
CA ASN A 180 17.91 11.85 14.61
C ASN A 180 17.42 13.01 15.52
N LEU A 181 17.85 12.99 16.79
CA LEU A 181 17.61 14.06 17.77
C LEU A 181 18.76 15.07 17.82
N GLY A 182 19.95 14.65 17.43
CA GLY A 182 21.13 15.46 17.24
C GLY A 182 21.72 15.31 15.84
N VAL A 183 22.51 16.30 15.44
CA VAL A 183 23.26 16.32 14.17
C VAL A 183 24.69 16.81 14.42
N LYS A 184 25.67 16.15 13.80
CA LYS A 184 27.06 16.59 13.89
C LYS A 184 27.28 17.87 13.10
N THR A 185 28.00 18.80 13.70
CA THR A 185 28.50 20.01 13.05
C THR A 185 29.75 19.69 12.23
N LYS A 186 30.21 20.62 11.40
CA LYS A 186 31.48 20.50 10.65
C LYS A 186 32.68 20.19 11.57
N ASN A 187 32.66 20.65 12.81
CA ASN A 187 33.71 20.42 13.81
C ASN A 187 33.44 19.16 14.66
N ASN A 188 32.59 18.24 14.19
CA ASN A 188 32.23 16.99 14.85
C ASN A 188 31.55 17.13 16.24
N PHE A 189 31.08 18.31 16.62
CA PHE A 189 30.27 18.51 17.82
C PHE A 189 28.80 18.18 17.52
N LEU A 190 28.15 17.48 18.44
CA LEU A 190 26.74 17.18 18.34
C LEU A 190 25.89 18.38 18.81
N ARG A 191 24.94 18.80 17.98
CA ARG A 191 23.95 19.83 18.32
C ARG A 191 22.53 19.34 18.12
N ASP A 192 21.55 20.02 18.69
CA ASP A 192 20.15 19.70 18.51
C ASP A 192 19.74 19.72 17.03
N ARG A 193 19.02 18.71 16.61
CA ARG A 193 18.41 18.63 15.27
C ARG A 193 17.35 19.70 15.05
N PHE A 194 16.55 19.95 16.09
CA PHE A 194 15.48 20.92 16.07
C PHE A 194 15.88 22.13 16.91
N VAL A 195 15.77 23.33 16.34
CA VAL A 195 16.17 24.59 16.98
C VAL A 195 15.10 25.64 16.73
N ASN A 196 14.61 26.26 17.78
CA ASN A 196 13.58 27.31 17.79
C ASN A 196 12.29 26.87 17.04
N ARG A 197 11.73 25.71 17.44
CA ARG A 197 10.58 25.09 16.75
C ARG A 197 9.52 24.63 17.74
N ILE A 198 8.26 24.75 17.34
CA ILE A 198 7.15 24.03 17.98
C ILE A 198 7.27 22.55 17.59
N MET A 199 7.19 21.69 18.59
CA MET A 199 7.38 20.24 18.44
C MET A 199 6.04 19.51 18.50
N PHE A 200 5.84 18.61 17.57
CA PHE A 200 4.67 17.73 17.45
C PHE A 200 5.15 16.29 17.59
N PRO A 201 4.96 15.64 18.76
CA PRO A 201 5.30 14.22 18.90
C PRO A 201 4.49 13.38 17.93
N ILE A 202 5.17 12.51 17.16
CA ILE A 202 4.54 11.52 16.31
C ILE A 202 4.48 10.23 17.09
N ILE A 203 3.26 9.72 17.32
CA ILE A 203 2.99 8.58 18.18
C ILE A 203 2.39 7.47 17.33
N ASP A 204 2.97 6.26 17.41
CA ASP A 204 2.45 5.09 16.71
C ASP A 204 1.11 4.60 17.33
N ALA A 205 0.45 3.65 16.67
CA ALA A 205 -0.81 3.08 17.16
C ALA A 205 -0.66 2.34 18.51
N LYS A 206 0.57 1.97 18.91
CA LYS A 206 0.88 1.31 20.19
C LYS A 206 1.17 2.32 21.32
N GLY A 207 1.27 3.62 21.01
CA GLY A 207 1.52 4.68 21.98
C GLY A 207 2.99 5.05 22.16
N ASN A 208 3.90 4.55 21.33
CA ASN A 208 5.30 4.91 21.36
C ASN A 208 5.55 6.22 20.62
N VAL A 209 6.36 7.12 21.17
CA VAL A 209 6.85 8.30 20.45
C VAL A 209 7.93 7.83 19.48
N ILE A 210 7.61 7.83 18.18
CA ILE A 210 8.48 7.32 17.11
C ILE A 210 9.34 8.40 16.46
N GLY A 211 8.95 9.66 16.59
CA GLY A 211 9.65 10.81 16.03
C GLY A 211 8.91 12.12 16.31
N PHE A 212 9.30 13.17 15.62
CA PHE A 212 8.75 14.50 15.79
C PHE A 212 8.54 15.21 14.47
N GLY A 213 7.42 15.93 14.36
CA GLY A 213 7.27 17.03 13.45
C GLY A 213 7.65 18.33 14.15
N ALA A 214 8.21 19.28 13.44
CA ALA A 214 8.67 20.53 14.02
C ALA A 214 8.35 21.72 13.11
N ARG A 215 7.71 22.77 13.65
CA ARG A 215 7.37 24.00 12.94
C ARG A 215 8.24 25.15 13.40
N SER A 216 8.90 25.84 12.46
CA SER A 216 9.73 27.01 12.76
C SER A 216 8.92 28.17 13.33
N LEU A 217 9.47 28.86 14.32
CA LEU A 217 8.92 30.09 14.90
C LEU A 217 9.52 31.37 14.26
N ASP A 218 10.68 31.27 13.66
CA ASP A 218 11.46 32.39 13.12
C ASP A 218 11.56 32.41 11.60
N ASN A 219 10.63 31.77 10.90
CA ASN A 219 10.58 31.65 9.44
C ASN A 219 11.79 30.99 8.78
N ARG A 220 12.69 30.32 9.52
CA ARG A 220 13.78 29.52 8.96
C ARG A 220 13.22 28.40 8.09
N MET A 221 13.80 28.25 6.92
CA MET A 221 13.45 27.13 6.03
C MET A 221 14.14 25.82 6.48
N PRO A 222 13.49 24.69 6.36
CA PRO A 222 12.09 24.52 5.96
C PRO A 222 11.13 24.91 7.08
N LYS A 223 9.95 25.46 6.72
CA LYS A 223 8.89 25.83 7.65
C LYS A 223 8.47 24.67 8.56
N TYR A 224 8.36 23.47 7.99
CA TYR A 224 8.18 22.21 8.72
C TYR A 224 9.38 21.30 8.49
N LEU A 225 9.85 20.70 9.58
CA LEU A 225 10.95 19.73 9.58
C LEU A 225 10.49 18.48 10.35
N ASN A 226 10.70 17.30 9.79
CA ASN A 226 10.40 16.04 10.46
C ASN A 226 11.68 15.31 10.84
N THR A 227 11.58 14.42 11.84
CA THR A 227 12.59 13.38 12.07
C THR A 227 12.86 12.68 10.75
N ALA A 228 14.12 12.44 10.42
CA ALA A 228 14.49 11.61 9.28
C ALA A 228 14.11 10.14 9.55
N GLU A 229 14.23 9.30 8.52
CA GLU A 229 14.02 7.85 8.65
C GLU A 229 14.98 7.28 9.71
N THR A 230 14.43 6.46 10.61
CA THR A 230 15.19 5.72 11.64
C THR A 230 14.63 4.29 11.72
N ILE A 231 15.29 3.41 12.44
CA ILE A 231 14.74 2.06 12.72
C ILE A 231 13.40 2.09 13.49
N ALA A 232 13.05 3.23 14.11
CA ALA A 232 11.80 3.43 14.84
C ALA A 232 10.75 4.21 14.03
N PHE A 233 11.12 4.89 12.97
CA PHE A 233 10.26 5.82 12.23
C PHE A 233 10.44 5.75 10.73
N ASN A 234 9.35 5.43 10.03
CA ASN A 234 9.22 5.49 8.58
C ASN A 234 8.04 6.42 8.22
N LYS A 235 8.31 7.55 7.56
CA LYS A 235 7.26 8.53 7.17
C LYS A 235 6.22 7.94 6.25
N SER A 236 6.61 7.00 5.39
CA SER A 236 5.72 6.42 4.40
C SER A 236 4.72 5.41 4.99
N GLU A 237 4.90 5.00 6.25
CA GLU A 237 4.11 3.98 6.93
C GLU A 237 3.45 4.48 8.21
N ASN A 238 3.59 5.77 8.54
CA ASN A 238 3.03 6.35 9.74
C ASN A 238 2.17 7.58 9.44
N LEU A 239 1.26 7.90 10.36
CA LEU A 239 0.36 9.05 10.29
C LEU A 239 0.33 9.78 11.63
N PHE A 240 0.23 11.09 11.59
CA PHE A 240 0.05 11.91 12.81
C PHE A 240 -1.35 11.72 13.37
N ALA A 241 -1.47 11.67 14.70
CA ALA A 241 -2.70 11.53 15.48
C ALA A 241 -3.46 10.20 15.29
N LEU A 242 -2.90 9.20 14.57
CA LEU A 242 -3.55 7.89 14.40
C LEU A 242 -3.81 7.19 15.74
N ASN A 243 -2.91 7.33 16.72
CA ASN A 243 -3.07 6.79 18.07
C ASN A 243 -4.37 7.25 18.75
N PHE A 244 -4.85 8.47 18.45
CA PHE A 244 -6.13 9.01 18.96
C PHE A 244 -7.32 8.61 18.10
N ALA A 245 -7.10 8.42 16.79
CA ALA A 245 -8.15 8.15 15.81
C ALA A 245 -8.48 6.66 15.64
N LYS A 246 -7.61 5.74 16.01
CA LYS A 246 -7.67 4.30 15.69
C LYS A 246 -8.97 3.58 16.05
N ASN A 247 -9.72 4.08 17.01
CA ASN A 247 -10.99 3.50 17.46
C ASN A 247 -12.23 4.25 16.92
N GLN A 248 -12.04 5.14 15.95
CA GLN A 248 -13.14 5.88 15.33
C GLN A 248 -13.69 5.14 14.11
N GLU A 249 -14.98 5.28 13.84
CA GLU A 249 -15.68 4.64 12.72
C GLU A 249 -15.14 5.09 11.35
N TYR A 250 -14.68 6.33 11.24
CA TYR A 250 -14.13 6.91 10.03
C TYR A 250 -12.95 7.81 10.34
N PHE A 251 -12.11 8.08 9.35
CA PHE A 251 -11.01 9.06 9.49
C PHE A 251 -11.23 10.30 8.64
N ILE A 252 -10.66 11.43 9.13
CA ILE A 252 -10.56 12.68 8.38
C ILE A 252 -9.08 12.91 8.13
N LEU A 253 -8.66 12.78 6.88
CA LEU A 253 -7.27 12.94 6.46
C LEU A 253 -6.99 14.38 6.05
N THR A 254 -6.04 15.01 6.73
CA THR A 254 -5.56 16.38 6.45
C THR A 254 -4.12 16.37 5.95
N GLU A 255 -3.63 17.50 5.42
CA GLU A 255 -2.24 17.63 4.98
C GLU A 255 -1.27 17.88 6.15
N GLY A 256 -1.67 18.69 7.12
CA GLY A 256 -0.78 19.20 8.15
C GLY A 256 -1.16 18.85 9.58
N TYR A 257 -0.16 18.90 10.46
CA TYR A 257 -0.34 18.65 11.90
C TYR A 257 -1.35 19.61 12.54
N MET A 258 -1.26 20.90 12.19
CA MET A 258 -2.13 21.93 12.76
C MET A 258 -3.59 21.70 12.39
N ASP A 259 -3.85 21.24 11.17
CA ASP A 259 -5.20 20.95 10.69
C ASP A 259 -5.84 19.81 11.49
N ALA A 260 -5.10 18.72 11.68
CA ALA A 260 -5.56 17.60 12.50
C ALA A 260 -5.81 18.03 13.95
N VAL A 261 -4.91 18.83 14.55
CA VAL A 261 -5.06 19.34 15.92
C VAL A 261 -6.26 20.27 16.03
N ALA A 262 -6.48 21.16 15.04
CA ALA A 262 -7.61 22.09 15.01
C ALA A 262 -8.95 21.35 14.90
N LEU A 263 -9.05 20.34 14.03
CA LEU A 263 -10.24 19.49 13.92
C LEU A 263 -10.49 18.66 15.18
N TYR A 264 -9.44 18.09 15.76
CA TYR A 264 -9.56 17.38 17.03
C TYR A 264 -10.12 18.27 18.14
N GLN A 265 -9.63 19.52 18.24
CA GLN A 265 -10.12 20.52 19.21
C GLN A 265 -11.60 20.81 19.03
N LEU A 266 -12.13 20.76 17.81
CA LEU A 266 -13.57 20.91 17.52
C LEU A 266 -14.40 19.66 17.88
N GLY A 267 -13.76 18.57 18.33
CA GLY A 267 -14.42 17.32 18.69
C GLY A 267 -14.35 16.22 17.62
N PHE A 268 -13.68 16.46 16.49
CA PHE A 268 -13.47 15.44 15.44
C PHE A 268 -12.23 14.61 15.76
N LYS A 269 -12.38 13.67 16.69
CA LYS A 269 -11.28 12.81 17.18
C LYS A 269 -10.70 11.88 16.12
N SER A 270 -11.39 11.74 14.98
CA SER A 270 -10.99 10.95 13.82
C SER A 270 -10.01 11.66 12.87
N ALA A 271 -9.58 12.89 13.20
CA ALA A 271 -8.67 13.68 12.38
C ALA A 271 -7.24 13.12 12.48
N ILE A 272 -6.64 12.84 11.32
CA ILE A 272 -5.26 12.38 11.13
C ILE A 272 -4.56 13.23 10.08
N ALA A 273 -3.23 13.25 10.07
CA ALA A 273 -2.50 13.97 9.03
C ALA A 273 -1.38 13.13 8.42
N SER A 274 -1.06 13.42 7.16
CA SER A 274 0.18 12.95 6.52
C SER A 274 1.40 13.64 7.16
N LEU A 275 2.60 13.12 6.89
CA LEU A 275 3.83 13.58 7.54
C LEU A 275 4.65 14.52 6.65
N GLY A 276 3.99 15.53 6.05
CA GLY A 276 4.65 16.52 5.19
C GLY A 276 5.09 15.97 3.83
N THR A 277 4.46 14.90 3.40
CA THR A 277 4.60 14.27 2.07
C THR A 277 3.22 13.95 1.50
N SER A 278 3.12 13.78 0.18
CA SER A 278 1.92 13.20 -0.42
C SER A 278 1.59 11.86 0.23
N LEU A 279 0.31 11.53 0.34
CA LEU A 279 -0.15 10.23 0.85
C LEU A 279 0.54 9.08 0.12
N THR A 280 1.01 8.09 0.87
CA THR A 280 1.68 6.90 0.33
C THR A 280 0.76 5.68 0.36
N LEU A 281 1.12 4.64 -0.41
CA LEU A 281 0.41 3.36 -0.36
C LEU A 281 0.53 2.69 1.03
N GLY A 282 1.69 2.82 1.71
CA GLY A 282 1.89 2.31 3.07
C GLY A 282 0.95 2.97 4.08
N GLN A 283 0.77 4.31 3.99
CA GLN A 283 -0.20 5.04 4.81
C GLN A 283 -1.65 4.64 4.49
N ALA A 284 -2.01 4.43 3.22
CA ALA A 284 -3.33 3.96 2.85
C ALA A 284 -3.61 2.54 3.40
N LYS A 285 -2.65 1.64 3.30
CA LYS A 285 -2.71 0.31 3.94
C LYS A 285 -2.85 0.41 5.47
N LEU A 286 -2.16 1.36 6.09
CA LEU A 286 -2.29 1.59 7.52
C LEU A 286 -3.71 2.06 7.87
N ILE A 287 -4.29 2.99 7.10
CA ILE A 287 -5.67 3.47 7.29
C ILE A 287 -6.66 2.32 7.16
N SER A 288 -6.54 1.49 6.12
CA SER A 288 -7.48 0.39 5.84
C SER A 288 -7.53 -0.68 6.95
N ARG A 289 -6.52 -0.75 7.83
CA ARG A 289 -6.53 -1.62 9.01
C ARG A 289 -7.50 -1.17 10.10
N TYR A 290 -7.85 0.11 10.12
CA TYR A 290 -8.65 0.69 11.21
C TYR A 290 -10.03 1.12 10.77
N THR A 291 -10.23 1.51 9.51
CA THR A 291 -11.52 1.93 8.99
C THR A 291 -11.66 1.62 7.50
N SER A 292 -12.89 1.41 7.04
CA SER A 292 -13.24 1.33 5.61
C SER A 292 -13.65 2.69 5.02
N LYS A 293 -13.83 3.74 5.86
CA LYS A 293 -14.38 5.03 5.45
C LYS A 293 -13.46 6.19 5.77
N ILE A 294 -13.13 7.00 4.79
CA ILE A 294 -12.23 8.13 4.94
C ILE A 294 -12.74 9.38 4.24
N TYR A 295 -12.61 10.51 4.93
CA TYR A 295 -12.87 11.84 4.41
C TYR A 295 -11.53 12.53 4.14
N VAL A 296 -11.28 12.92 2.90
CA VAL A 296 -10.10 13.72 2.52
C VAL A 296 -10.46 15.19 2.68
N CYS A 297 -9.72 15.90 3.52
CA CYS A 297 -9.90 17.32 3.81
C CYS A 297 -8.56 18.04 3.66
N TYR A 298 -8.15 18.24 2.41
CA TYR A 298 -6.90 18.88 2.04
C TYR A 298 -7.10 20.36 1.74
N ASP A 299 -6.00 21.09 1.54
CA ASP A 299 -6.02 22.51 1.23
C ASP A 299 -6.87 22.79 -0.02
N SER A 300 -7.59 23.91 -0.04
CA SER A 300 -8.47 24.28 -1.14
C SER A 300 -7.74 24.89 -2.35
N ASP A 301 -6.41 25.08 -2.27
CA ASP A 301 -5.61 25.63 -3.37
C ASP A 301 -5.33 24.58 -4.47
N ALA A 302 -4.66 25.00 -5.55
CA ALA A 302 -4.37 24.15 -6.70
C ALA A 302 -3.48 22.95 -6.34
N ALA A 303 -2.55 23.11 -5.38
CA ALA A 303 -1.67 22.04 -4.92
C ALA A 303 -2.46 21.00 -4.11
N GLY A 304 -3.32 21.45 -3.17
CA GLY A 304 -4.17 20.58 -2.37
C GLY A 304 -5.19 19.82 -3.24
N ARG A 305 -5.79 20.47 -4.27
CA ARG A 305 -6.66 19.76 -5.24
C ARG A 305 -5.91 18.65 -6.01
N LYS A 306 -4.67 18.91 -6.39
CA LYS A 306 -3.83 17.87 -7.04
C LYS A 306 -3.49 16.75 -6.07
N ALA A 307 -3.19 17.08 -4.82
CA ALA A 307 -2.95 16.10 -3.76
C ALA A 307 -4.20 15.26 -3.47
N THR A 308 -5.39 15.88 -3.44
CA THR A 308 -6.68 15.19 -3.28
C THR A 308 -6.91 14.15 -4.39
N LYS A 309 -6.67 14.50 -5.66
CA LYS A 309 -6.79 13.54 -6.78
C LYS A 309 -5.90 12.32 -6.59
N ARG A 310 -4.65 12.54 -6.21
CA ARG A 310 -3.69 11.45 -5.92
C ARG A 310 -4.13 10.61 -4.73
N ALA A 311 -4.59 11.25 -3.65
CA ALA A 311 -5.06 10.55 -2.46
C ALA A 311 -6.24 9.63 -2.77
N ILE A 312 -7.23 10.10 -3.56
CA ILE A 312 -8.36 9.30 -4.01
C ILE A 312 -7.89 8.01 -4.72
N GLU A 313 -6.94 8.14 -5.65
CA GLU A 313 -6.43 6.99 -6.41
C GLU A 313 -5.72 5.97 -5.51
N ILE A 314 -4.93 6.44 -4.54
CA ILE A 314 -4.19 5.59 -3.61
C ILE A 314 -5.14 4.90 -2.63
N LEU A 315 -6.09 5.64 -2.04
CA LEU A 315 -7.04 5.12 -1.06
C LEU A 315 -8.01 4.10 -1.68
N LYS A 316 -8.43 4.33 -2.92
CA LYS A 316 -9.28 3.38 -3.65
C LYS A 316 -8.60 2.06 -3.97
N LYS A 317 -7.26 2.02 -4.14
CA LYS A 317 -6.51 0.77 -4.29
C LYS A 317 -6.59 -0.12 -3.06
N GLU A 318 -6.82 0.47 -1.89
CA GLU A 318 -7.01 -0.24 -0.63
C GLU A 318 -8.50 -0.44 -0.26
N ASN A 319 -9.41 -0.33 -1.25
CA ASN A 319 -10.85 -0.53 -1.11
C ASN A 319 -11.55 0.37 -0.06
N LEU A 320 -11.03 1.57 0.15
CA LEU A 320 -11.62 2.54 1.08
C LEU A 320 -12.77 3.32 0.43
N ASP A 321 -13.86 3.54 1.19
CA ASP A 321 -14.92 4.50 0.83
C ASP A 321 -14.40 5.92 1.03
N VAL A 322 -14.04 6.60 -0.07
CA VAL A 322 -13.41 7.90 -0.06
C VAL A 322 -14.43 9.00 -0.34
N LYS A 323 -14.57 9.92 0.60
CA LYS A 323 -15.34 11.15 0.46
C LYS A 323 -14.46 12.37 0.59
N ILE A 324 -14.82 13.45 -0.07
CA ILE A 324 -14.04 14.68 -0.13
C ILE A 324 -14.81 15.81 0.55
N ILE A 325 -14.17 16.46 1.52
CA ILE A 325 -14.67 17.67 2.18
C ILE A 325 -14.04 18.87 1.49
N GLU A 326 -14.89 19.72 0.88
CA GLU A 326 -14.47 20.98 0.26
C GLU A 326 -14.81 22.15 1.17
N MET A 327 -13.80 22.95 1.50
CA MET A 327 -13.97 24.21 2.25
C MET A 327 -13.94 25.37 1.26
N LYS A 328 -15.09 26.01 1.01
CA LYS A 328 -15.19 27.11 0.04
C LYS A 328 -14.64 28.42 0.59
N ASP A 329 -14.80 28.64 1.91
CA ASP A 329 -14.55 29.92 2.58
C ASP A 329 -13.24 29.94 3.37
N ALA A 330 -12.42 28.87 3.28
CA ALA A 330 -11.15 28.75 3.97
C ALA A 330 -10.15 27.97 3.13
N LYS A 331 -8.86 28.29 3.34
CA LYS A 331 -7.78 27.58 2.64
C LYS A 331 -7.57 26.18 3.19
N ASP A 332 -7.51 26.08 4.51
CA ASP A 332 -7.20 24.85 5.26
C ASP A 332 -8.11 24.71 6.49
N PRO A 333 -8.16 23.53 7.15
CA PRO A 333 -8.97 23.31 8.34
C PRO A 333 -8.63 24.24 9.51
N ASP A 334 -7.37 24.62 9.70
CA ASP A 334 -6.96 25.55 10.76
C ASP A 334 -7.54 26.95 10.54
N GLU A 335 -7.51 27.44 9.31
CA GLU A 335 -8.14 28.71 8.94
C GLU A 335 -9.67 28.64 9.05
N PHE A 336 -10.29 27.53 8.58
CA PHE A 336 -11.73 27.31 8.74
C PHE A 336 -12.21 27.45 10.17
N VAL A 337 -11.47 26.87 11.12
CA VAL A 337 -11.78 26.95 12.54
C VAL A 337 -11.73 28.41 13.04
N LYS A 338 -10.78 29.18 12.56
CA LYS A 338 -10.58 30.59 12.97
C LYS A 338 -11.66 31.52 12.44
N ILE A 339 -12.01 31.38 11.18
CA ILE A 339 -13.02 32.24 10.50
C ILE A 339 -14.41 31.98 11.10
N ASN A 340 -14.73 30.72 11.43
CA ASN A 340 -16.05 30.31 11.86
C ASN A 340 -16.20 30.21 13.40
N LYS A 341 -15.50 31.05 14.18
CA LYS A 341 -15.54 31.03 15.65
C LYS A 341 -16.97 30.87 16.19
N GLY A 342 -17.16 29.95 17.14
CA GLY A 342 -18.46 29.66 17.78
C GLY A 342 -19.38 28.73 16.97
N GLN A 343 -19.24 28.64 15.66
CA GLN A 343 -20.06 27.80 14.78
C GLN A 343 -19.25 26.73 14.03
N SER A 344 -17.93 26.72 14.18
CA SER A 344 -17.02 25.87 13.40
C SER A 344 -17.41 24.39 13.45
N ALA A 345 -17.77 23.86 14.63
CA ALA A 345 -18.14 22.46 14.79
C ALA A 345 -19.44 22.10 14.04
N LEU A 346 -20.46 22.98 14.09
CA LEU A 346 -21.73 22.76 13.38
C LEU A 346 -21.54 22.85 11.85
N LYS A 347 -20.82 23.87 11.39
CA LYS A 347 -20.50 24.04 9.97
C LYS A 347 -19.65 22.87 9.43
N PHE A 348 -18.66 22.41 10.18
CA PHE A 348 -17.85 21.28 9.74
C PHE A 348 -18.64 19.96 9.71
N LYS A 349 -19.56 19.72 10.66
CA LYS A 349 -20.51 18.60 10.59
C LYS A 349 -21.36 18.67 9.31
N PHE A 350 -21.79 19.87 8.91
CA PHE A 350 -22.51 20.05 7.65
C PHE A 350 -21.62 19.72 6.44
N LEU A 351 -20.36 20.14 6.43
CA LEU A 351 -19.40 19.79 5.37
C LEU A 351 -19.18 18.29 5.26
N ILE A 352 -19.10 17.56 6.39
CA ILE A 352 -19.03 16.10 6.39
C ILE A 352 -20.28 15.48 5.74
N LYS A 353 -21.48 15.98 6.10
CA LYS A 353 -22.75 15.48 5.52
C LYS A 353 -22.87 15.78 4.03
N SER A 354 -22.38 16.93 3.57
CA SER A 354 -22.40 17.37 2.17
C SER A 354 -21.13 16.98 1.39
N SER A 355 -20.27 16.14 1.98
CA SER A 355 -19.04 15.67 1.34
C SER A 355 -19.34 14.93 0.03
N LYS A 356 -18.53 15.18 -0.98
CA LYS A 356 -18.65 14.58 -2.30
C LYS A 356 -17.94 13.23 -2.35
N ASN A 357 -18.49 12.30 -3.09
CA ASN A 357 -17.71 11.12 -3.47
C ASN A 357 -16.71 11.48 -4.60
N SER A 358 -15.87 10.51 -4.96
CA SER A 358 -14.80 10.74 -5.96
C SER A 358 -15.32 11.13 -7.35
N ILE A 359 -16.50 10.67 -7.74
CA ILE A 359 -17.13 10.99 -9.04
C ILE A 359 -17.63 12.42 -9.02
N GLU A 360 -18.38 12.78 -7.98
CA GLU A 360 -18.91 14.15 -7.80
C GLU A 360 -17.77 15.17 -7.69
N PHE A 361 -16.69 14.82 -7.01
CA PHE A 361 -15.52 15.68 -6.94
C PHE A 361 -14.85 15.88 -8.32
N LYS A 362 -14.65 14.81 -9.09
CA LYS A 362 -14.10 14.90 -10.46
C LYS A 362 -14.99 15.77 -11.36
N ILE A 363 -16.31 15.66 -11.23
CA ILE A 363 -17.26 16.47 -12.00
C ILE A 363 -17.19 17.94 -11.58
N SER A 364 -17.16 18.23 -10.27
CA SER A 364 -17.07 19.61 -9.79
C SER A 364 -15.75 20.29 -10.19
N GLU A 365 -14.67 19.56 -10.28
CA GLU A 365 -13.38 20.06 -10.80
C GLU A 365 -13.49 20.46 -12.29
N LEU A 366 -14.29 19.72 -13.07
CA LEU A 366 -14.57 20.10 -14.46
C LEU A 366 -15.50 21.32 -14.55
N GLU A 367 -16.50 21.42 -13.66
CA GLU A 367 -17.36 22.62 -13.58
C GLU A 367 -16.55 23.90 -13.35
N ASN A 368 -15.52 23.83 -12.52
CA ASN A 368 -14.62 24.96 -12.25
C ASN A 368 -13.67 25.28 -13.42
N LYS A 369 -13.49 24.35 -14.36
CA LYS A 369 -12.56 24.49 -15.49
C LYS A 369 -13.23 25.07 -16.75
N PHE A 370 -14.52 24.80 -16.94
CA PHE A 370 -15.26 25.17 -18.15
C PHE A 370 -16.35 26.21 -17.85
N ASP A 371 -16.51 27.19 -18.69
CA ASP A 371 -17.66 28.13 -18.65
C ASP A 371 -18.90 27.45 -19.28
N ILE A 372 -19.73 26.88 -18.38
CA ILE A 372 -20.96 26.16 -18.82
C ILE A 372 -22.01 27.02 -19.50
N ASN A 373 -21.89 28.37 -19.45
CA ASN A 373 -22.79 29.28 -20.16
C ASN A 373 -22.44 29.38 -21.65
N LYS A 374 -21.18 29.06 -22.02
CA LYS A 374 -20.74 29.00 -23.41
C LYS A 374 -21.00 27.63 -24.00
N ILE A 375 -21.70 27.57 -25.14
CA ILE A 375 -22.12 26.31 -25.77
C ILE A 375 -20.93 25.37 -26.04
N GLU A 376 -19.84 25.90 -26.60
CA GLU A 376 -18.65 25.11 -26.96
C GLU A 376 -17.95 24.52 -25.73
N GLU A 377 -17.81 25.30 -24.66
CA GLU A 377 -17.23 24.90 -23.41
C GLU A 377 -18.13 23.89 -22.68
N LYS A 378 -19.46 24.11 -22.69
CA LYS A 378 -20.47 23.18 -22.17
C LYS A 378 -20.39 21.82 -22.87
N VAL A 379 -20.28 21.82 -24.22
CA VAL A 379 -20.10 20.58 -24.98
C VAL A 379 -18.80 19.87 -24.61
N SER A 380 -17.70 20.59 -24.43
CA SER A 380 -16.41 20.07 -24.02
C SER A 380 -16.46 19.49 -22.60
N PHE A 381 -17.08 20.22 -21.68
CA PHE A 381 -17.36 19.76 -20.32
C PHE A 381 -18.14 18.43 -20.32
N LEU A 382 -19.26 18.36 -21.04
CA LEU A 382 -20.10 17.16 -21.10
C LEU A 382 -19.37 15.95 -21.72
N LYS A 383 -18.47 16.20 -22.69
CA LYS A 383 -17.61 15.15 -23.23
C LYS A 383 -16.67 14.59 -22.15
N GLU A 384 -16.06 15.43 -21.32
CA GLU A 384 -15.20 14.98 -20.24
C GLU A 384 -15.99 14.27 -19.12
N VAL A 385 -17.16 14.82 -18.72
CA VAL A 385 -18.06 14.16 -17.75
C VAL A 385 -18.48 12.77 -18.25
N SER A 386 -18.80 12.63 -19.54
CA SER A 386 -19.16 11.34 -20.12
C SER A 386 -18.05 10.29 -20.02
N LYS A 387 -16.77 10.71 -20.02
CA LYS A 387 -15.63 9.81 -19.79
C LYS A 387 -15.60 9.36 -18.33
N ILE A 388 -15.77 10.28 -17.36
CA ILE A 388 -15.81 9.97 -15.93
C ILE A 388 -16.93 8.97 -15.63
N ILE A 389 -18.14 9.22 -16.14
CA ILE A 389 -19.30 8.34 -15.93
C ILE A 389 -19.07 6.97 -16.59
N SER A 390 -18.39 6.90 -17.74
CA SER A 390 -18.03 5.63 -18.37
C SER A 390 -17.02 4.79 -17.56
N GLU A 391 -16.35 5.35 -16.54
CA GLU A 391 -15.48 4.62 -15.62
C GLU A 391 -16.24 3.89 -14.51
N ILE A 392 -17.50 4.22 -14.27
CA ILE A 392 -18.35 3.59 -13.28
C ILE A 392 -18.65 2.15 -13.72
N TYR A 393 -18.32 1.18 -12.88
CA TYR A 393 -18.51 -0.24 -13.20
C TYR A 393 -19.99 -0.64 -13.14
N ASP A 394 -20.71 -0.23 -12.08
CA ASP A 394 -22.12 -0.57 -11.88
C ASP A 394 -23.02 0.17 -12.89
N PRO A 395 -23.80 -0.56 -13.70
CA PRO A 395 -24.72 0.05 -14.66
C PRO A 395 -25.80 0.91 -14.01
N ILE A 396 -26.28 0.55 -12.82
CA ILE A 396 -27.34 1.29 -12.10
C ILE A 396 -26.76 2.62 -11.60
N GLU A 397 -25.60 2.58 -10.94
CA GLU A 397 -24.93 3.79 -10.48
C GLU A 397 -24.62 4.73 -11.67
N ARG A 398 -24.16 4.16 -12.79
CA ARG A 398 -23.90 4.92 -14.03
C ARG A 398 -25.16 5.60 -14.57
N ASP A 399 -26.31 4.92 -14.55
CA ASP A 399 -27.57 5.48 -15.01
C ASP A 399 -28.07 6.62 -14.11
N VAL A 400 -27.93 6.48 -12.80
CA VAL A 400 -28.27 7.52 -11.81
C VAL A 400 -27.45 8.77 -12.04
N TYR A 401 -26.12 8.63 -12.22
CA TYR A 401 -25.25 9.79 -12.52
C TYR A 401 -25.55 10.39 -13.87
N SER A 402 -25.80 9.58 -14.91
CA SER A 402 -26.21 10.07 -16.24
C SER A 402 -27.47 10.91 -16.15
N SER A 403 -28.50 10.39 -15.48
CA SER A 403 -29.77 11.09 -15.27
C SER A 403 -29.60 12.41 -14.50
N LYS A 404 -28.81 12.42 -13.43
CA LYS A 404 -28.51 13.62 -12.63
C LYS A 404 -27.82 14.71 -13.50
N ILE A 405 -26.85 14.32 -14.32
CA ILE A 405 -26.14 15.25 -15.22
C ILE A 405 -27.09 15.78 -16.31
N CYS A 406 -27.87 14.91 -16.93
CA CYS A 406 -28.81 15.32 -17.97
C CYS A 406 -29.84 16.33 -17.47
N SER A 407 -30.44 16.10 -16.29
CA SER A 407 -31.35 17.04 -15.63
C SER A 407 -30.67 18.36 -15.29
N LYS A 408 -29.46 18.32 -14.71
CA LYS A 408 -28.76 19.53 -14.26
C LYS A 408 -28.38 20.45 -15.42
N TYR A 409 -27.99 19.88 -16.57
CA TYR A 409 -27.48 20.67 -17.70
C TYR A 409 -28.44 20.78 -18.91
N GLY A 410 -29.67 20.24 -18.78
CA GLY A 410 -30.69 20.35 -19.80
C GLY A 410 -30.33 19.67 -21.12
N ILE A 411 -29.86 18.42 -21.05
CA ILE A 411 -29.50 17.63 -22.24
C ILE A 411 -30.33 16.34 -22.31
N LEU A 412 -30.55 15.87 -23.55
CA LEU A 412 -31.27 14.62 -23.79
C LEU A 412 -30.44 13.44 -23.29
N LYS A 413 -31.03 12.63 -22.40
CA LYS A 413 -30.38 11.44 -21.82
C LYS A 413 -29.92 10.46 -22.91
N SER A 414 -30.75 10.23 -23.93
CA SER A 414 -30.42 9.33 -25.06
C SER A 414 -29.13 9.74 -25.79
N ALA A 415 -28.92 11.05 -26.01
CA ALA A 415 -27.70 11.56 -26.65
C ALA A 415 -26.45 11.39 -25.74
N PHE A 416 -26.62 11.62 -24.45
CA PHE A 416 -25.54 11.48 -23.46
C PHE A 416 -25.15 10.01 -23.26
N ASP A 417 -26.13 9.10 -23.13
CA ASP A 417 -25.90 7.66 -23.00
C ASP A 417 -25.23 7.04 -24.24
N LEU A 418 -25.58 7.53 -25.45
CA LEU A 418 -24.86 7.16 -26.67
C LEU A 418 -23.37 7.54 -26.58
N LYS A 419 -23.06 8.70 -26.00
CA LYS A 419 -21.66 9.12 -25.81
C LYS A 419 -20.95 8.25 -24.80
N ILE A 420 -21.59 7.90 -23.67
CA ILE A 420 -21.08 6.96 -22.67
C ILE A 420 -20.82 5.60 -23.31
N LYS A 421 -21.77 5.04 -24.08
CA LYS A 421 -21.61 3.77 -24.81
C LYS A 421 -20.41 3.81 -25.77
N LYS A 422 -20.23 4.90 -26.52
CA LYS A 422 -19.07 5.10 -27.40
C LYS A 422 -17.75 5.11 -26.62
N ASN A 423 -17.70 5.75 -25.44
CA ASN A 423 -16.52 5.77 -24.58
C ASN A 423 -16.21 4.36 -24.04
N LEU A 424 -17.22 3.59 -23.59
CA LEU A 424 -17.09 2.19 -23.16
C LEU A 424 -16.58 1.29 -24.30
N GLN A 425 -17.15 1.43 -25.51
CA GLN A 425 -16.70 0.68 -26.70
C GLN A 425 -15.28 1.04 -27.10
N LYS A 426 -14.90 2.32 -27.00
CA LYS A 426 -13.53 2.77 -27.28
C LYS A 426 -12.55 2.21 -26.25
N LYS A 427 -12.93 2.20 -24.97
CA LYS A 427 -12.14 1.61 -23.87
C LYS A 427 -12.00 0.08 -24.06
N ASN A 428 -13.11 -0.60 -24.41
CA ASN A 428 -13.09 -2.03 -24.72
C ASN A 428 -12.29 -2.32 -26.00
N LYS A 429 -12.36 -1.46 -27.04
CA LYS A 429 -11.52 -1.56 -28.24
C LYS A 429 -10.04 -1.32 -27.93
N ILE A 430 -9.71 -0.37 -27.06
CA ILE A 430 -8.33 -0.12 -26.63
C ILE A 430 -7.85 -1.26 -25.73
N ALA A 431 -8.69 -1.75 -24.83
CA ALA A 431 -8.39 -2.94 -24.02
C ALA A 431 -8.28 -4.20 -24.91
N LEU A 432 -9.18 -4.38 -25.87
CA LEU A 432 -9.09 -5.44 -26.90
C LEU A 432 -7.93 -5.22 -27.88
N ALA A 433 -7.57 -3.99 -28.21
CA ALA A 433 -6.41 -3.70 -29.05
C ALA A 433 -5.09 -3.80 -28.26
N SER A 434 -5.07 -3.48 -26.97
CA SER A 434 -3.97 -3.82 -26.08
C SER A 434 -3.91 -5.32 -25.79
N LEU A 435 -5.06 -5.99 -25.63
CA LEU A 435 -5.17 -7.45 -25.63
C LEU A 435 -4.80 -8.05 -27.01
N LYS A 436 -5.19 -7.44 -28.13
CA LYS A 436 -4.78 -7.85 -29.49
C LYS A 436 -3.35 -7.44 -29.85
N LYS A 437 -2.81 -6.38 -29.30
CA LYS A 437 -1.38 -6.06 -29.38
C LYS A 437 -0.56 -6.99 -28.48
N ASN A 438 -1.14 -7.43 -27.38
CA ASN A 438 -0.67 -8.54 -26.56
C ASN A 438 -1.07 -9.91 -27.15
N GLN A 439 -2.11 -10.02 -28.00
CA GLN A 439 -2.54 -11.22 -28.76
C GLN A 439 -1.85 -11.39 -30.13
N LYS A 440 -1.08 -10.40 -30.62
CA LYS A 440 -0.05 -10.66 -31.63
C LYS A 440 1.15 -11.44 -31.04
N PHE A 441 1.23 -11.54 -29.73
CA PHE A 441 1.86 -12.64 -29.04
C PHE A 441 0.75 -13.59 -28.61
N ALA A 442 0.78 -14.81 -29.09
CA ALA A 442 -0.11 -15.90 -28.71
C ALA A 442 0.11 -16.29 -27.22
N HIS A 443 -0.35 -15.43 -26.28
CA HIS A 443 0.08 -15.50 -24.88
C HIS A 443 -0.77 -16.39 -23.97
N SER A 444 -1.99 -16.76 -24.30
CA SER A 444 -2.75 -17.64 -23.40
C SER A 444 -2.22 -19.09 -23.42
N GLY A 445 -1.79 -19.59 -24.57
CA GLY A 445 -1.18 -20.93 -24.67
C GLY A 445 0.28 -20.95 -24.16
N SER A 446 1.01 -19.86 -24.36
CA SER A 446 2.40 -19.72 -23.98
C SER A 446 2.62 -19.60 -22.47
N LEU A 447 1.89 -18.71 -21.82
CA LEU A 447 1.94 -18.51 -20.37
C LEU A 447 1.56 -19.81 -19.65
N TYR A 448 0.49 -20.47 -20.09
CA TYR A 448 0.08 -21.76 -19.54
C TYR A 448 1.18 -22.83 -19.66
N ILE A 449 1.88 -22.91 -20.81
CA ILE A 449 2.97 -23.87 -21.01
C ILE A 449 4.12 -23.59 -20.05
N GLU A 450 4.55 -22.34 -19.90
CA GLU A 450 5.63 -21.96 -19.00
C GLU A 450 5.28 -22.25 -17.54
N GLU A 451 4.10 -21.83 -17.10
CA GLU A 451 3.60 -22.09 -15.76
C GLU A 451 3.44 -23.60 -15.49
N PHE A 452 2.94 -24.36 -16.47
CA PHE A 452 2.79 -25.80 -16.39
C PHE A 452 4.15 -26.48 -16.21
N LEU A 453 5.16 -26.12 -17.02
CA LEU A 453 6.51 -26.68 -16.91
C LEU A 453 7.15 -26.34 -15.55
N ILE A 454 7.03 -25.12 -15.09
CA ILE A 454 7.51 -24.71 -13.76
C ILE A 454 6.82 -25.53 -12.66
N SER A 455 5.50 -25.72 -12.74
CA SER A 455 4.77 -26.53 -11.75
C SER A 455 5.23 -27.99 -11.75
N CYS A 456 5.58 -28.55 -12.91
CA CYS A 456 6.12 -29.92 -13.04
C CYS A 456 7.51 -30.03 -12.41
N ILE A 457 8.42 -29.07 -12.66
CA ILE A 457 9.76 -29.05 -12.07
C ILE A 457 9.69 -28.93 -10.53
N ILE A 458 8.78 -28.14 -10.00
CA ILE A 458 8.60 -28.01 -8.54
C ILE A 458 8.14 -29.33 -7.93
N LYS A 459 7.26 -30.09 -8.61
CA LYS A 459 6.77 -31.39 -8.14
C LYS A 459 7.80 -32.52 -8.26
N ASN A 460 8.52 -32.52 -9.36
CA ASN A 460 9.58 -33.49 -9.63
C ASN A 460 10.84 -32.75 -10.11
N ASN A 461 11.76 -32.57 -9.19
CA ASN A 461 13.00 -31.82 -9.41
C ASN A 461 13.92 -32.47 -10.45
N ASP A 462 13.80 -33.78 -10.69
CA ASP A 462 14.60 -34.50 -11.68
C ASP A 462 14.32 -34.01 -13.12
N LEU A 463 13.14 -33.45 -13.35
CA LEU A 463 12.80 -32.85 -14.63
C LEU A 463 13.66 -31.62 -15.00
N MET A 464 14.43 -31.09 -14.04
CA MET A 464 15.33 -29.96 -14.29
C MET A 464 16.45 -30.31 -15.28
N VAL A 465 16.80 -31.58 -15.43
CA VAL A 465 17.80 -32.07 -16.39
C VAL A 465 17.46 -31.71 -17.84
N TYR A 466 16.18 -31.65 -18.17
CA TYR A 466 15.73 -31.26 -19.52
C TYR A 466 16.01 -29.78 -19.83
N PHE A 467 16.33 -28.95 -18.83
CA PHE A 467 16.51 -27.50 -18.96
C PHE A 467 17.98 -27.05 -18.88
N ASP A 468 18.98 -27.95 -19.03
CA ASP A 468 20.39 -27.61 -18.92
C ASP A 468 20.80 -26.46 -19.86
N ASP A 469 20.29 -26.45 -21.08
CA ASP A 469 20.56 -25.43 -22.10
C ASP A 469 19.62 -24.21 -22.03
N PHE A 470 18.80 -24.10 -20.99
CA PHE A 470 17.82 -23.02 -20.83
C PHE A 470 18.26 -22.03 -19.77
N SER A 471 17.83 -20.77 -19.92
CA SER A 471 18.04 -19.68 -18.99
C SER A 471 16.70 -19.00 -18.62
N GLY A 472 16.71 -18.11 -17.64
CA GLY A 472 15.52 -17.30 -17.33
C GLY A 472 15.03 -16.47 -18.51
N ASN A 473 15.91 -16.09 -19.43
CA ASN A 473 15.56 -15.29 -20.62
C ASN A 473 14.75 -16.05 -21.66
N ASP A 474 14.71 -17.38 -21.58
CA ASP A 474 13.92 -18.23 -22.49
C ASP A 474 12.43 -18.23 -22.13
N PHE A 475 12.08 -17.76 -20.92
CA PHE A 475 10.71 -17.58 -20.47
C PHE A 475 10.18 -16.21 -20.87
N SER A 476 8.96 -16.17 -21.41
CA SER A 476 8.31 -14.93 -21.82
C SER A 476 7.63 -14.21 -20.66
N ASP A 477 7.23 -14.95 -19.62
CA ASP A 477 6.65 -14.41 -18.40
C ASP A 477 7.70 -14.15 -17.33
N LYS A 478 7.61 -12.95 -16.74
CA LYS A 478 8.58 -12.50 -15.74
C LYS A 478 8.57 -13.35 -14.47
N VAL A 479 7.40 -13.79 -14.02
CA VAL A 479 7.27 -14.60 -12.80
C VAL A 479 7.83 -15.99 -13.04
N SER A 480 7.50 -16.61 -14.18
CA SER A 480 8.04 -17.90 -14.61
C SER A 480 9.56 -17.86 -14.77
N SER A 481 10.10 -16.80 -15.36
CA SER A 481 11.55 -16.55 -15.48
C SER A 481 12.23 -16.47 -14.10
N GLU A 482 11.71 -15.64 -13.21
CA GLU A 482 12.26 -15.46 -11.86
C GLU A 482 12.18 -16.76 -11.03
N LEU A 483 11.08 -17.52 -11.16
CA LEU A 483 10.92 -18.83 -10.51
C LEU A 483 11.91 -19.84 -11.03
N PHE A 484 12.09 -19.93 -12.35
CA PHE A 484 13.04 -20.86 -12.96
C PHE A 484 14.47 -20.62 -12.46
N ILE A 485 14.92 -19.35 -12.45
CA ILE A 485 16.25 -18.98 -11.93
C ILE A 485 16.37 -19.40 -10.46
N LYS A 486 15.34 -19.17 -9.67
CA LYS A 486 15.35 -19.45 -8.24
C LYS A 486 15.32 -20.95 -7.94
N ILE A 487 14.53 -21.73 -8.67
CA ILE A 487 14.50 -23.20 -8.57
C ILE A 487 15.90 -23.77 -8.87
N ARG A 488 16.52 -23.34 -9.97
CA ARG A 488 17.88 -23.77 -10.35
C ARG A 488 18.91 -23.46 -9.27
N ALA A 489 18.87 -22.25 -8.70
CA ALA A 489 19.79 -21.85 -7.63
C ALA A 489 19.58 -22.67 -6.35
N LEU A 490 18.34 -23.00 -5.97
CA LEU A 490 18.02 -23.85 -4.84
C LEU A 490 18.53 -25.28 -5.04
N LEU A 491 18.26 -25.87 -6.21
CA LEU A 491 18.72 -27.23 -6.53
C LEU A 491 20.25 -27.31 -6.59
N SER A 492 20.94 -26.32 -7.18
CA SER A 492 22.40 -26.26 -7.22
C SER A 492 23.05 -26.13 -5.82
N SER A 493 22.33 -25.55 -4.87
CA SER A 493 22.79 -25.41 -3.48
C SER A 493 22.36 -26.56 -2.56
N GLY A 494 21.70 -27.61 -3.11
CA GLY A 494 21.19 -28.75 -2.35
C GLY A 494 20.02 -28.43 -1.42
N LYS A 495 19.34 -27.30 -1.62
CA LYS A 495 18.20 -26.86 -0.81
C LYS A 495 16.88 -27.37 -1.39
N ALA A 496 15.93 -27.67 -0.50
CA ALA A 496 14.60 -28.10 -0.90
C ALA A 496 13.83 -26.98 -1.61
N VAL A 497 13.12 -27.35 -2.67
CA VAL A 497 12.21 -26.45 -3.40
C VAL A 497 10.85 -26.50 -2.71
N SER A 498 10.56 -25.50 -1.87
CA SER A 498 9.30 -25.34 -1.14
C SER A 498 8.62 -24.03 -1.49
N PHE A 499 7.31 -23.91 -1.18
CA PHE A 499 6.60 -22.62 -1.35
C PHE A 499 7.34 -21.46 -0.67
N SER A 500 7.83 -21.69 0.54
CA SER A 500 8.55 -20.68 1.33
C SER A 500 9.85 -20.24 0.68
N SER A 501 10.66 -21.21 0.21
CA SER A 501 11.91 -20.92 -0.47
C SER A 501 11.69 -20.19 -1.78
N LEU A 502 10.59 -20.48 -2.51
CA LEU A 502 10.22 -19.82 -3.75
C LEU A 502 9.63 -18.42 -3.53
N SER A 503 8.79 -18.22 -2.53
CA SER A 503 8.12 -16.94 -2.27
C SER A 503 8.99 -15.91 -1.52
N ALA A 504 10.09 -16.33 -0.94
CA ALA A 504 11.00 -15.45 -0.20
C ALA A 504 11.48 -14.27 -1.07
N GLY A 505 11.29 -13.03 -0.60
CA GLY A 505 11.70 -11.81 -1.29
C GLY A 505 10.73 -11.27 -2.34
N PHE A 506 9.60 -11.94 -2.58
CA PHE A 506 8.55 -11.46 -3.48
C PHE A 506 7.46 -10.66 -2.73
N ASP A 507 6.78 -9.77 -3.45
CA ASP A 507 5.62 -9.04 -2.94
C ASP A 507 4.39 -9.95 -2.85
N GLN A 508 3.34 -9.46 -2.17
CA GLN A 508 2.11 -10.23 -1.91
C GLN A 508 1.41 -10.69 -3.21
N LYS A 509 1.46 -9.89 -4.29
CA LYS A 509 0.83 -10.23 -5.56
C LYS A 509 1.55 -11.39 -6.23
N LYS A 510 2.89 -11.32 -6.32
CA LYS A 510 3.71 -12.40 -6.84
C LYS A 510 3.62 -13.66 -5.99
N THR A 511 3.56 -13.52 -4.66
CA THR A 511 3.34 -14.65 -3.75
C THR A 511 2.03 -15.38 -4.05
N GLY A 512 0.95 -14.65 -4.36
CA GLY A 512 -0.30 -15.23 -4.83
C GLY A 512 -0.14 -15.99 -6.16
N GLU A 513 0.55 -15.40 -7.15
CA GLU A 513 0.82 -16.04 -8.44
C GLU A 513 1.66 -17.32 -8.28
N ILE A 514 2.67 -17.31 -7.41
CA ILE A 514 3.47 -18.49 -7.06
C ILE A 514 2.60 -19.61 -6.46
N SER A 515 1.71 -19.27 -5.51
CA SER A 515 0.76 -20.23 -4.94
C SER A 515 -0.14 -20.83 -6.02
N ARG A 516 -0.61 -20.05 -6.97
CA ARG A 516 -1.42 -20.51 -8.10
C ARG A 516 -0.63 -21.46 -9.02
N ILE A 517 0.59 -21.10 -9.42
CA ILE A 517 1.44 -21.92 -10.29
C ILE A 517 1.76 -23.27 -9.63
N LEU A 518 2.12 -23.25 -8.35
CA LEU A 518 2.42 -24.45 -7.55
C LEU A 518 1.25 -25.44 -7.53
N ASN A 519 0.03 -24.91 -7.53
CA ASN A 519 -1.20 -25.70 -7.42
C ASN A 519 -1.90 -25.94 -8.78
N LEU A 520 -1.32 -25.51 -9.89
CA LEU A 520 -1.89 -25.65 -11.23
C LEU A 520 -2.24 -27.11 -11.56
N ASN A 521 -1.47 -28.08 -11.06
CA ASN A 521 -1.63 -29.50 -11.28
C ASN A 521 -1.81 -30.27 -9.96
N ALA A 522 -2.26 -29.64 -8.88
CA ALA A 522 -2.32 -30.24 -7.54
C ALA A 522 -3.17 -31.50 -7.46
N SER A 523 -4.13 -31.67 -8.39
CA SER A 523 -5.08 -32.80 -8.44
C SER A 523 -4.79 -33.83 -9.54
N VAL A 524 -3.72 -33.66 -10.32
CA VAL A 524 -3.41 -34.53 -11.46
C VAL A 524 -1.96 -35.00 -11.36
N ASP A 525 -1.75 -36.33 -11.42
CA ASP A 525 -0.42 -36.87 -11.67
C ASP A 525 -0.08 -36.66 -13.14
N VAL A 526 0.80 -35.70 -13.40
CA VAL A 526 1.25 -35.38 -14.74
C VAL A 526 2.15 -36.51 -15.23
N SER A 527 1.77 -37.19 -16.28
CA SER A 527 2.61 -38.22 -16.89
C SER A 527 3.84 -37.58 -17.55
N GLU A 528 4.96 -38.32 -17.57
CA GLU A 528 6.18 -37.86 -18.25
C GLU A 528 5.92 -37.57 -19.75
N SER A 529 5.04 -38.32 -20.38
CA SER A 529 4.63 -38.11 -21.78
C SER A 529 3.93 -36.75 -21.98
N GLU A 530 3.13 -36.32 -21.03
CA GLU A 530 2.46 -35.00 -21.08
C GLU A 530 3.46 -33.86 -20.85
N PHE A 531 4.36 -34.01 -19.90
CA PHE A 531 5.47 -33.08 -19.70
C PHE A 531 6.29 -32.91 -20.98
N LEU A 532 6.75 -34.01 -21.58
CA LEU A 532 7.57 -34.00 -22.79
C LEU A 532 6.87 -33.34 -23.99
N LYS A 533 5.55 -33.49 -24.09
CA LYS A 533 4.74 -32.79 -25.09
C LYS A 533 4.83 -31.26 -24.96
N TYR A 534 4.60 -30.72 -23.76
CA TYR A 534 4.68 -29.28 -23.52
C TYR A 534 6.11 -28.76 -23.55
N PHE A 535 7.08 -29.55 -23.09
CA PHE A 535 8.49 -29.24 -23.19
C PHE A 535 8.97 -29.15 -24.65
N GLY A 536 8.52 -30.06 -25.50
CA GLY A 536 8.79 -30.03 -26.95
C GLY A 536 8.30 -28.74 -27.60
N ILE A 537 7.12 -28.26 -27.24
CA ILE A 537 6.58 -26.99 -27.74
C ILE A 537 7.43 -25.79 -27.22
N PHE A 538 7.86 -25.82 -25.95
CA PHE A 538 8.69 -24.78 -25.33
C PHE A 538 10.08 -24.73 -25.99
N LYS A 539 10.70 -25.90 -26.24
CA LYS A 539 12.00 -26.04 -26.91
C LYS A 539 11.97 -25.50 -28.34
N GLN A 540 10.96 -25.88 -29.15
CA GLN A 540 10.78 -25.34 -30.51
C GLN A 540 10.70 -23.81 -30.52
N ARG A 541 10.08 -23.24 -29.52
CA ARG A 541 9.95 -21.78 -29.38
C ARG A 541 11.30 -21.10 -29.11
N LYS A 542 12.14 -21.68 -28.26
CA LYS A 542 13.50 -21.22 -28.05
C LYS A 542 14.29 -21.25 -29.36
N GLU A 543 14.27 -22.38 -30.09
CA GLU A 543 14.98 -22.52 -31.37
C GLU A 543 14.54 -21.47 -32.40
N ILE A 544 13.24 -21.12 -32.44
CA ILE A 544 12.71 -20.08 -33.34
C ILE A 544 13.19 -18.69 -32.87
N ASN A 545 13.25 -18.43 -31.57
CA ASN A 545 13.71 -17.15 -31.03
C ASN A 545 15.22 -16.96 -31.20
N ASP A 546 16.00 -18.00 -30.97
CA ASP A 546 17.46 -17.99 -31.16
C ASP A 546 17.79 -17.78 -32.66
N PHE A 547 17.02 -18.39 -33.55
CA PHE A 547 17.16 -18.17 -34.99
C PHE A 547 16.79 -16.74 -35.42
N LYS A 548 15.75 -16.13 -34.82
CA LYS A 548 15.39 -14.72 -35.05
C LYS A 548 16.42 -13.73 -34.55
N LEU A 549 17.14 -14.06 -33.48
CA LEU A 549 18.19 -13.22 -32.88
C LEU A 549 19.52 -13.34 -33.64
N SER A 550 19.81 -14.51 -34.24
CA SER A 550 21.08 -14.76 -34.97
C SER A 550 21.11 -14.12 -36.36
N GLU A 551 19.98 -13.83 -36.94
CA GLU A 551 19.89 -13.21 -38.25
C GLU A 551 18.83 -12.10 -38.22
N ASN A 552 19.19 -10.87 -38.52
CA ASN A 552 18.28 -9.72 -38.76
C ASN A 552 17.43 -9.98 -40.05
N LEU A 553 16.49 -10.96 -40.05
CA LEU A 553 15.84 -11.46 -41.24
C LEU A 553 14.38 -11.08 -41.40
N GLU A 554 14.01 -10.72 -42.65
CA GLU A 554 12.64 -10.52 -43.14
C GLU A 554 11.75 -11.79 -42.98
N ASP A 555 10.44 -11.60 -42.77
CA ASP A 555 9.42 -12.62 -42.47
C ASP A 555 9.40 -13.86 -43.39
N ASN A 556 9.86 -13.75 -44.65
CA ASN A 556 9.87 -14.82 -45.63
C ASN A 556 10.88 -15.96 -45.35
N LYS A 557 11.98 -15.70 -44.67
CA LYS A 557 12.95 -16.76 -44.31
C LYS A 557 12.51 -17.54 -43.08
N ILE A 558 11.78 -16.90 -42.19
CA ILE A 558 11.17 -17.51 -41.00
C ILE A 558 10.10 -18.54 -41.43
N LEU A 559 9.27 -18.23 -42.42
CA LEU A 559 8.29 -19.15 -42.98
C LEU A 559 8.93 -20.40 -43.60
N LYS A 560 10.07 -20.26 -44.34
CA LYS A 560 10.82 -21.39 -44.89
C LYS A 560 11.45 -22.27 -43.82
N PHE A 561 11.91 -21.69 -42.70
CA PHE A 561 12.43 -22.45 -41.57
C PHE A 561 11.33 -23.22 -40.83
N LEU A 562 10.15 -22.60 -40.63
CA LEU A 562 8.98 -23.25 -40.05
C LEU A 562 8.47 -24.42 -40.90
N ASP A 563 8.52 -24.30 -42.23
CA ASP A 563 8.18 -25.41 -43.16
C ASP A 563 9.20 -26.55 -43.13
N LYS A 564 10.48 -26.26 -42.93
CA LYS A 564 11.51 -27.29 -42.69
C LYS A 564 11.27 -28.05 -41.39
N LEU A 565 10.94 -27.36 -40.30
CA LEU A 565 10.61 -27.98 -39.01
C LEU A 565 9.33 -28.83 -39.07
N LYS A 566 8.34 -28.47 -39.91
CA LYS A 566 7.14 -29.28 -40.13
C LYS A 566 7.46 -30.57 -40.93
N LYS A 567 8.42 -30.55 -41.84
CA LYS A 567 8.83 -31.70 -42.68
C LYS A 567 9.78 -32.66 -41.96
N SER A 568 10.44 -32.27 -40.86
CA SER A 568 11.29 -33.16 -40.06
C SER A 568 10.52 -33.98 -39.02
N LYS A 569 9.18 -33.95 -39.04
CA LYS A 569 8.26 -34.67 -38.15
C LYS A 569 7.49 -35.79 -38.85
N VAL A 570 8.09 -36.45 -39.92
CA VAL A 570 7.61 -37.72 -40.47
C VAL A 570 8.57 -38.82 -40.04
#